data_f03eac5f79ed180a30c40b3a8e7741f3
#
_entry.id   f03eac5f79ed180a30c40b3a8e7741f3
#
_cell.length_a   1.000
_cell.length_b   1.000
_cell.length_c   1.000
_cell.angle_alpha   90.00
_cell.angle_beta   90.00
_cell.angle_gamma   90.00
#
_symmetry.space_group_name_H-M   'P 1'
#
loop_
_entity.id
_entity.type
_entity.pdbx_description
1 polymer ?
#
loop_
_entity_poly.entity_id
_entity_poly.type
_entity_poly.pdbx_seq_one_letter_code
_entity_poly.pdbx_strand_id
1 'polypeptide(L)'
;MGQKPRIRPHTGAPGLFLLMALALVHCVGLTGVGLTQVQRAPERTTRGPQAVKYATADLPAPVQEMREAILSAVSTGRIEDLRHAYELNELKPDLAAEPVADPVAYWQRISGDGRGLEVLAALGQILEAGYVVLPTGRDLENNRIYVWPYFAEVPLAGLTPAQDVELMRLLGAATALNLRATGRYSWWRIAIGADGVWHSFRKMP
;
A
#
# COMPACT_ATOMS: atom_id res chain seq x y z
N MET A 1 27.11 49.36 -31.91
CA MET A 1 26.95 49.09 -33.36
C MET A 1 26.25 47.76 -33.44
N GLY A 2 25.10 47.68 -33.74
CA GLY A 2 24.05 48.04 -34.65
C GLY A 2 23.33 46.74 -34.91
N GLN A 3 22.18 46.52 -35.14
CA GLN A 3 20.98 47.24 -35.54
C GLN A 3 19.83 46.20 -35.53
N LYS A 4 18.69 46.56 -35.02
CA LYS A 4 17.39 45.94 -35.29
C LYS A 4 16.90 46.28 -36.69
N PRO A 5 16.10 45.48 -37.33
CA PRO A 5 14.88 45.97 -37.97
C PRO A 5 13.65 45.11 -37.64
N ARG A 6 12.58 45.70 -37.19
CA ARG A 6 11.45 46.39 -37.82
C ARG A 6 10.41 45.44 -38.47
N ILE A 7 9.28 45.48 -37.80
CA ILE A 7 7.95 44.99 -38.14
C ILE A 7 7.39 45.70 -39.40
N ARG A 8 6.53 45.00 -40.18
CA ARG A 8 5.40 45.59 -40.86
C ARG A 8 4.24 44.63 -41.03
N PRO A 9 3.00 45.13 -40.94
CA PRO A 9 1.76 44.36 -41.01
C PRO A 9 1.14 44.37 -42.43
N HIS A 10 0.31 43.40 -42.72
CA HIS A 10 -0.60 43.48 -43.85
C HIS A 10 -2.05 43.26 -43.42
N THR A 11 -2.80 44.31 -43.54
CA THR A 11 -4.24 44.46 -43.54
C THR A 11 -4.86 43.92 -44.83
N GLY A 12 -6.08 43.36 -44.73
CA GLY A 12 -6.93 43.05 -45.88
C GLY A 12 -8.26 42.42 -45.50
N ALA A 13 -9.26 43.23 -45.28
CA ALA A 13 -10.69 42.88 -45.41
C ALA A 13 -11.16 43.43 -46.80
N PRO A 14 -12.43 43.28 -47.24
CA PRO A 14 -13.59 42.52 -46.78
C PRO A 14 -14.30 41.77 -47.98
N GLY A 15 -15.29 40.95 -47.66
CA GLY A 15 -16.16 40.36 -48.71
C GLY A 15 -17.52 39.95 -48.14
N LEU A 16 -18.44 40.81 -48.26
CA LEU A 16 -19.88 40.76 -48.03
C LEU A 16 -20.60 39.96 -49.12
N PHE A 17 -21.50 39.03 -48.80
CA PHE A 17 -22.70 38.62 -49.54
C PHE A 17 -23.61 37.76 -48.67
N LEU A 18 -24.63 38.24 -48.29
CA LEU A 18 -26.09 38.26 -48.27
C LEU A 18 -26.75 37.10 -49.07
N LEU A 19 -27.66 36.36 -48.46
CA LEU A 19 -29.04 36.02 -48.82
C LEU A 19 -29.55 34.76 -48.13
N MET A 20 -30.47 34.94 -47.19
CA MET A 20 -31.84 34.44 -47.08
C MET A 20 -32.13 32.98 -47.57
N ALA A 21 -32.59 32.16 -46.64
CA ALA A 21 -33.80 31.38 -46.81
C ALA A 21 -34.36 30.89 -45.48
N LEU A 22 -35.58 31.27 -45.24
CA LEU A 22 -36.49 30.94 -44.15
C LEU A 22 -37.03 29.51 -44.33
N ALA A 23 -36.89 28.62 -43.37
CA ALA A 23 -37.73 27.43 -43.27
C ALA A 23 -38.04 27.13 -41.81
N LEU A 24 -39.25 27.49 -41.42
CA LEU A 24 -39.92 27.06 -40.21
C LEU A 24 -40.23 25.56 -40.28
N VAL A 25 -39.61 24.77 -39.40
CA VAL A 25 -40.14 23.45 -39.08
C VAL A 25 -40.31 23.38 -37.56
N HIS A 26 -41.59 23.33 -37.16
CA HIS A 26 -42.01 22.98 -35.81
C HIS A 26 -41.65 21.49 -35.59
N CYS A 27 -40.84 21.23 -34.58
CA CYS A 27 -40.76 19.91 -33.98
C CYS A 27 -40.92 20.03 -32.50
N VAL A 28 -42.02 19.47 -32.09
CA VAL A 28 -42.55 19.09 -30.82
C VAL A 28 -41.47 18.71 -29.81
N GLY A 29 -41.60 19.29 -28.61
CA GLY A 29 -40.74 18.99 -27.47
C GLY A 29 -40.78 17.54 -27.03
N LEU A 30 -39.61 16.96 -26.90
CA LEU A 30 -39.38 15.86 -25.98
C LEU A 30 -38.49 16.41 -24.84
N THR A 31 -39.12 16.65 -23.70
CA THR A 31 -38.42 16.85 -22.43
C THR A 31 -37.70 15.55 -22.07
N GLY A 32 -36.46 15.42 -22.53
CA GLY A 32 -35.56 14.39 -22.04
C GLY A 32 -35.21 14.69 -20.59
N VAL A 33 -35.85 13.98 -19.67
CA VAL A 33 -35.41 13.91 -18.28
C VAL A 33 -34.01 13.29 -18.31
N GLY A 34 -33.00 14.13 -18.23
CA GLY A 34 -31.62 13.69 -18.03
C GLY A 34 -31.52 12.97 -16.69
N LEU A 35 -31.51 11.66 -16.73
CA LEU A 35 -31.10 10.86 -15.61
C LEU A 35 -29.64 11.18 -15.34
N THR A 36 -29.40 12.11 -14.43
CA THR A 36 -28.09 12.34 -13.86
C THR A 36 -27.73 11.02 -13.16
N GLN A 37 -26.88 10.21 -13.80
CA GLN A 37 -26.23 9.11 -13.13
C GLN A 37 -25.38 9.73 -12.03
N VAL A 38 -25.87 9.70 -10.81
CA VAL A 38 -25.08 9.92 -9.61
C VAL A 38 -24.03 8.80 -9.63
N GLN A 39 -22.85 9.15 -10.06
CA GLN A 39 -21.67 8.30 -10.00
C GLN A 39 -21.40 8.06 -8.51
N ARG A 40 -21.95 6.95 -7.99
CA ARG A 40 -21.65 6.52 -6.63
C ARG A 40 -20.15 6.40 -6.53
N ALA A 41 -19.55 7.22 -5.67
CA ALA A 41 -18.20 7.03 -5.23
C ALA A 41 -18.06 5.57 -4.78
N PRO A 42 -16.90 4.91 -5.08
CA PRO A 42 -16.72 3.53 -4.67
C PRO A 42 -16.97 3.45 -3.16
N GLU A 43 -18.02 2.72 -2.77
CA GLU A 43 -18.27 2.40 -1.38
C GLU A 43 -16.98 1.81 -0.84
N ARG A 44 -16.33 2.52 0.09
CA ARG A 44 -15.34 1.89 0.96
C ARG A 44 -16.09 0.76 1.65
N THR A 45 -15.84 -0.43 1.17
CA THR A 45 -16.29 -1.63 1.86
C THR A 45 -15.74 -1.52 3.27
N THR A 46 -16.60 -1.21 4.23
CA THR A 46 -16.26 -1.24 5.65
C THR A 46 -15.92 -2.70 5.93
N ARG A 47 -14.62 -3.00 5.82
CA ARG A 47 -14.10 -4.33 6.15
C ARG A 47 -14.48 -4.58 7.60
N GLY A 48 -15.32 -5.59 7.85
CA GLY A 48 -15.69 -5.98 9.21
C GLY A 48 -14.46 -6.26 10.07
N PRO A 49 -14.59 -6.32 11.40
CA PRO A 49 -13.48 -6.55 12.28
C PRO A 49 -12.72 -7.81 11.85
N GLN A 50 -11.44 -7.65 11.54
CA GLN A 50 -10.57 -8.76 11.12
C GLN A 50 -10.30 -9.65 12.34
N ALA A 51 -10.53 -10.95 12.19
CA ALA A 51 -10.17 -11.91 13.24
C ALA A 51 -8.66 -12.01 13.38
N VAL A 52 -8.16 -11.64 14.55
CA VAL A 52 -6.73 -11.78 14.88
C VAL A 52 -6.40 -13.25 15.14
N LYS A 53 -5.34 -13.72 14.54
CA LYS A 53 -4.82 -15.08 14.68
C LYS A 53 -3.40 -15.06 15.25
N TYR A 54 -3.06 -16.10 16.02
CA TYR A 54 -1.74 -16.26 16.63
C TYR A 54 -1.08 -17.58 16.28
N ALA A 55 -1.90 -18.62 16.04
CA ALA A 55 -1.40 -19.96 15.78
C ALA A 55 -0.74 -20.05 14.40
N THR A 56 0.56 -20.29 14.38
CA THR A 56 1.32 -20.46 13.12
C THR A 56 1.02 -21.80 12.43
N ALA A 57 0.53 -22.78 13.17
CA ALA A 57 0.09 -24.06 12.61
C ALA A 57 -1.12 -23.93 11.66
N ASP A 58 -1.88 -22.84 11.75
CA ASP A 58 -3.02 -22.53 10.88
C ASP A 58 -2.59 -21.88 9.55
N LEU A 59 -1.30 -21.56 9.38
CA LEU A 59 -0.79 -20.97 8.16
C LEU A 59 -0.68 -22.02 7.05
N PRO A 60 -0.96 -21.70 5.79
CA PRO A 60 -0.61 -22.57 4.66
C PRO A 60 0.88 -22.88 4.63
N ALA A 61 1.24 -24.08 4.18
CA ALA A 61 2.64 -24.49 4.13
C ALA A 61 3.56 -23.47 3.40
N PRO A 62 3.20 -22.91 2.23
CA PRO A 62 4.06 -21.93 1.58
C PRO A 62 4.27 -20.64 2.43
N VAL A 63 3.26 -20.20 3.19
CA VAL A 63 3.38 -19.06 4.10
C VAL A 63 4.31 -19.36 5.26
N GLN A 64 4.23 -20.58 5.81
CA GLN A 64 5.14 -21.05 6.86
C GLN A 64 6.58 -21.08 6.35
N GLU A 65 6.82 -21.67 5.18
CA GLU A 65 8.14 -21.76 4.55
C GLU A 65 8.78 -20.38 4.35
N MET A 66 8.03 -19.42 3.79
CA MET A 66 8.54 -18.04 3.63
C MET A 66 8.83 -17.38 4.98
N ARG A 67 7.91 -17.53 5.94
CA ARG A 67 8.10 -16.99 7.31
C ARG A 67 9.36 -17.59 7.95
N GLU A 68 9.58 -18.88 7.83
CA GLU A 68 10.75 -19.57 8.37
C GLU A 68 12.04 -19.14 7.67
N ALA A 69 12.04 -18.96 6.36
CA ALA A 69 13.17 -18.44 5.62
C ALA A 69 13.60 -17.04 6.12
N ILE A 70 12.63 -16.17 6.37
CA ILE A 70 12.88 -14.84 6.94
C ILE A 70 13.41 -14.94 8.37
N LEU A 71 12.79 -15.74 9.24
CA LEU A 71 13.22 -15.93 10.64
C LEU A 71 14.58 -16.62 10.75
N SER A 72 14.93 -17.48 9.81
CA SER A 72 16.27 -18.05 9.72
C SER A 72 17.32 -16.96 9.52
N ALA A 73 17.08 -16.00 8.60
CA ALA A 73 17.97 -14.86 8.42
C ALA A 73 18.03 -13.97 9.68
N VAL A 74 16.88 -13.74 10.34
CA VAL A 74 16.84 -13.01 11.62
C VAL A 74 17.74 -13.66 12.67
N SER A 75 17.71 -15.00 12.78
CA SER A 75 18.47 -15.74 13.78
C SER A 75 19.99 -15.67 13.58
N THR A 76 20.46 -15.44 12.35
CA THR A 76 21.90 -15.26 12.08
C THR A 76 22.43 -13.88 12.47
N GLY A 77 21.54 -12.89 12.58
CA GLY A 77 21.91 -11.49 12.79
C GLY A 77 22.66 -10.86 11.61
N ARG A 78 22.60 -11.46 10.42
CA ARG A 78 23.26 -10.99 9.20
C ARG A 78 22.22 -10.60 8.17
N ILE A 79 22.18 -9.33 7.82
CA ILE A 79 21.20 -8.79 6.86
C ILE A 79 21.38 -9.39 5.45
N GLU A 80 22.59 -9.82 5.11
CA GLU A 80 22.91 -10.47 3.84
C GLU A 80 22.14 -11.78 3.67
N ASP A 81 21.90 -12.52 4.76
CA ASP A 81 21.22 -13.80 4.74
C ASP A 81 19.72 -13.66 4.40
N LEU A 82 19.14 -12.44 4.62
CA LEU A 82 17.77 -12.13 4.22
C LEU A 82 17.60 -12.09 2.69
N ARG A 83 18.69 -11.93 1.95
CA ARG A 83 18.69 -11.97 0.47
C ARG A 83 18.10 -13.28 -0.04
N HIS A 84 18.35 -14.40 0.63
CA HIS A 84 17.81 -15.69 0.24
C HIS A 84 16.27 -15.68 0.21
N ALA A 85 15.62 -15.24 1.28
CA ALA A 85 14.16 -15.14 1.34
C ALA A 85 13.61 -14.16 0.28
N TYR A 86 14.32 -13.05 0.04
CA TYR A 86 13.96 -12.09 -1.01
C TYR A 86 14.02 -12.70 -2.41
N GLU A 87 15.04 -13.51 -2.71
CA GLU A 87 15.26 -14.11 -4.02
C GLU A 87 14.33 -15.29 -4.33
N LEU A 88 13.73 -15.93 -3.32
CA LEU A 88 12.69 -16.93 -3.52
C LEU A 88 11.48 -16.43 -4.29
N ASN A 89 11.29 -15.11 -4.35
CA ASN A 89 10.16 -14.51 -5.04
C ASN A 89 10.50 -14.19 -6.49
N GLU A 90 9.64 -14.61 -7.41
CA GLU A 90 9.72 -14.23 -8.82
C GLU A 90 9.48 -12.71 -8.96
N LEU A 91 8.38 -12.22 -8.39
CA LEU A 91 8.10 -10.79 -8.25
C LEU A 91 8.69 -10.30 -6.92
N LYS A 92 9.63 -9.37 -7.00
CA LYS A 92 10.32 -8.88 -5.81
C LYS A 92 9.37 -8.12 -4.87
N PRO A 93 9.55 -8.29 -3.53
CA PRO A 93 8.72 -7.61 -2.54
C PRO A 93 8.77 -6.09 -2.67
N ASP A 94 7.63 -5.46 -2.40
CA ASP A 94 7.54 -4.00 -2.24
C ASP A 94 8.21 -3.58 -0.92
N LEU A 95 9.41 -3.01 -1.03
CA LEU A 95 10.21 -2.54 0.10
C LEU A 95 10.13 -1.01 0.27
N ALA A 96 9.90 -0.28 -0.82
CA ALA A 96 9.86 1.18 -0.88
C ALA A 96 8.88 1.66 -1.96
N ALA A 97 8.65 2.97 -2.03
CA ALA A 97 7.81 3.57 -3.08
C ALA A 97 8.39 3.35 -4.49
N GLU A 98 9.73 3.29 -4.59
CA GLU A 98 10.46 3.05 -5.83
C GLU A 98 11.11 1.66 -5.80
N PRO A 99 11.32 1.03 -6.97
CA PRO A 99 11.98 -0.27 -7.05
C PRO A 99 13.37 -0.25 -6.41
N VAL A 100 13.68 -1.27 -5.63
CA VAL A 100 14.97 -1.41 -4.92
C VAL A 100 15.88 -2.34 -5.72
N ALA A 101 17.00 -1.81 -6.22
CA ALA A 101 17.96 -2.56 -7.03
C ALA A 101 18.77 -3.57 -6.17
N ASP A 102 19.24 -3.14 -4.99
CA ASP A 102 19.94 -4.00 -4.02
C ASP A 102 19.21 -3.95 -2.67
N PRO A 103 18.52 -5.01 -2.28
CA PRO A 103 17.76 -5.04 -1.04
C PRO A 103 18.66 -4.94 0.20
N VAL A 104 19.86 -5.54 0.19
CA VAL A 104 20.79 -5.50 1.32
C VAL A 104 21.29 -4.08 1.57
N ALA A 105 21.77 -3.42 0.53
CA ALA A 105 22.19 -2.02 0.64
C ALA A 105 21.03 -1.09 1.06
N TYR A 106 19.83 -1.38 0.59
CA TYR A 106 18.63 -0.65 1.01
C TYR A 106 18.35 -0.83 2.50
N TRP A 107 18.31 -2.07 3.01
CA TRP A 107 18.04 -2.36 4.42
C TRP A 107 19.12 -1.79 5.34
N GLN A 108 20.40 -1.87 4.95
CA GLN A 108 21.49 -1.23 5.69
C GLN A 108 21.31 0.30 5.78
N ARG A 109 20.91 0.93 4.67
CA ARG A 109 20.70 2.38 4.61
C ARG A 109 19.55 2.88 5.49
N ILE A 110 18.44 2.13 5.56
CA ILE A 110 17.25 2.51 6.34
C ILE A 110 17.32 2.10 7.81
N SER A 111 18.31 1.30 8.17
CA SER A 111 18.57 0.84 9.54
C SER A 111 19.37 1.89 10.30
N GLY A 112 18.93 2.25 11.50
CA GLY A 112 19.60 3.24 12.33
C GLY A 112 21.03 2.85 12.74
N ASP A 113 21.33 1.54 12.71
CA ASP A 113 22.68 1.00 12.99
C ASP A 113 23.58 0.94 11.74
N GLY A 114 23.06 1.24 10.55
CA GLY A 114 23.78 1.17 9.27
C GLY A 114 24.17 -0.25 8.83
N ARG A 115 23.76 -1.28 9.57
CA ARG A 115 24.12 -2.69 9.37
C ARG A 115 22.92 -3.58 9.04
N GLY A 116 21.68 -3.06 9.17
CA GLY A 116 20.45 -3.81 8.97
C GLY A 116 19.93 -4.57 10.19
N LEU A 117 20.56 -4.43 11.37
CA LEU A 117 20.13 -5.13 12.59
C LEU A 117 18.76 -4.67 13.06
N GLU A 118 18.46 -3.36 12.93
CA GLU A 118 17.12 -2.83 13.24
C GLU A 118 16.05 -3.48 12.35
N VAL A 119 16.36 -3.69 11.06
CA VAL A 119 15.46 -4.33 10.10
C VAL A 119 15.20 -5.79 10.47
N LEU A 120 16.26 -6.55 10.82
CA LEU A 120 16.12 -7.93 11.28
C LEU A 120 15.33 -8.02 12.58
N ALA A 121 15.61 -7.14 13.55
CA ALA A 121 14.88 -7.07 14.82
C ALA A 121 13.39 -6.80 14.59
N ALA A 122 13.06 -5.85 13.69
CA ALA A 122 11.69 -5.55 13.34
C ALA A 122 10.98 -6.75 12.70
N LEU A 123 11.63 -7.45 11.77
CA LEU A 123 11.09 -8.67 11.16
C LEU A 123 10.80 -9.76 12.20
N GLY A 124 11.73 -10.03 13.09
CA GLY A 124 11.54 -10.99 14.18
C GLY A 124 10.34 -10.62 15.04
N GLN A 125 10.31 -9.39 15.52
CA GLN A 125 9.24 -8.90 16.40
C GLN A 125 7.85 -8.98 15.75
N ILE A 126 7.71 -8.52 14.49
CA ILE A 126 6.39 -8.51 13.85
C ILE A 126 5.91 -9.90 13.46
N LEU A 127 6.81 -10.81 13.05
CA LEU A 127 6.45 -12.18 12.69
C LEU A 127 6.12 -13.06 13.90
N GLU A 128 6.51 -12.65 15.10
CA GLU A 128 6.13 -13.27 16.38
C GLU A 128 4.80 -12.74 16.92
N ALA A 129 4.33 -11.60 16.43
CA ALA A 129 3.04 -11.02 16.81
C ALA A 129 1.87 -11.76 16.15
N GLY A 130 0.64 -11.43 16.56
CA GLY A 130 -0.55 -11.89 15.88
C GLY A 130 -0.68 -11.34 14.45
N TYR A 131 -1.43 -12.05 13.62
CA TYR A 131 -1.67 -11.69 12.22
C TYR A 131 -3.16 -11.66 11.87
N VAL A 132 -3.47 -11.06 10.73
CA VAL A 132 -4.79 -11.10 10.11
C VAL A 132 -4.68 -11.66 8.70
N VAL A 133 -5.80 -12.20 8.20
CA VAL A 133 -5.91 -12.72 6.84
C VAL A 133 -6.84 -11.82 6.06
N LEU A 134 -6.34 -11.22 4.99
CA LEU A 134 -7.09 -10.33 4.13
C LEU A 134 -7.43 -11.03 2.81
N PRO A 135 -8.67 -10.92 2.33
CA PRO A 135 -9.02 -11.36 0.98
C PRO A 135 -8.37 -10.42 -0.04
N THR A 136 -7.87 -10.95 -1.13
CA THR A 136 -7.30 -10.19 -2.24
C THR A 136 -8.07 -10.51 -3.51
N GLY A 137 -8.59 -9.49 -4.20
CA GLY A 137 -9.35 -9.68 -5.43
C GLY A 137 -10.72 -10.35 -5.22
N ARG A 138 -11.22 -11.00 -6.28
CA ARG A 138 -12.55 -11.62 -6.31
C ARG A 138 -12.56 -13.11 -5.92
N ASP A 139 -11.43 -13.77 -6.04
CA ASP A 139 -11.26 -15.16 -5.61
C ASP A 139 -10.85 -15.21 -4.14
N LEU A 140 -11.86 -15.40 -3.27
CA LEU A 140 -11.67 -15.37 -1.82
C LEU A 140 -11.04 -16.66 -1.26
N GLU A 141 -10.96 -17.73 -2.06
CA GLU A 141 -10.42 -19.02 -1.61
C GLU A 141 -8.91 -19.08 -1.80
N ASN A 142 -8.40 -18.59 -2.94
CA ASN A 142 -6.99 -18.67 -3.30
C ASN A 142 -6.22 -17.36 -3.11
N ASN A 143 -6.92 -16.22 -3.13
CA ASN A 143 -6.30 -14.91 -3.01
C ASN A 143 -6.41 -14.39 -1.58
N ARG A 144 -5.56 -14.88 -0.69
CA ARG A 144 -5.43 -14.40 0.68
C ARG A 144 -4.05 -13.83 0.91
N ILE A 145 -3.99 -12.73 1.68
CA ILE A 145 -2.74 -12.17 2.17
C ILE A 145 -2.73 -12.25 3.69
N TYR A 146 -1.64 -12.75 4.23
CA TYR A 146 -1.33 -12.84 5.64
C TYR A 146 -0.51 -11.61 6.03
N VAL A 147 -0.97 -10.84 6.99
CA VAL A 147 -0.38 -9.56 7.36
C VAL A 147 0.03 -9.53 8.82
N TRP A 148 1.28 -9.22 9.08
CA TRP A 148 1.86 -8.99 10.40
C TRP A 148 2.39 -7.56 10.54
N PRO A 149 2.32 -7.01 11.75
CA PRO A 149 1.47 -7.42 12.85
C PRO A 149 0.02 -7.04 12.54
N TYR A 150 -0.95 -7.70 13.17
CA TYR A 150 -2.37 -7.37 12.95
C TYR A 150 -2.73 -5.91 13.23
N PHE A 151 -1.96 -5.22 14.05
CA PHE A 151 -2.13 -3.79 14.35
C PHE A 151 -2.11 -2.88 13.10
N ALA A 152 -1.50 -3.34 12.02
CA ALA A 152 -1.49 -2.62 10.74
C ALA A 152 -2.86 -2.58 10.06
N GLU A 153 -3.78 -3.48 10.44
CA GLU A 153 -5.06 -3.68 9.76
C GLU A 153 -6.29 -3.52 10.68
N VAL A 154 -6.07 -3.38 12.00
CA VAL A 154 -7.15 -3.18 12.96
C VAL A 154 -7.14 -1.75 13.50
N PRO A 155 -8.32 -1.17 13.83
CA PRO A 155 -8.39 0.14 14.46
C PRO A 155 -7.75 0.12 15.84
N LEU A 156 -6.73 0.95 16.07
CA LEU A 156 -6.07 1.01 17.37
C LEU A 156 -6.99 1.51 18.51
N ALA A 157 -8.02 2.29 18.17
CA ALA A 157 -8.96 2.80 19.17
C ALA A 157 -9.75 1.68 19.91
N GLY A 158 -9.94 0.53 19.25
CA GLY A 158 -10.75 -0.58 19.77
C GLY A 158 -9.95 -1.73 20.38
N LEU A 159 -8.66 -1.54 20.69
CA LEU A 159 -7.84 -2.60 21.28
C LEU A 159 -8.31 -2.96 22.69
N THR A 160 -8.31 -4.26 22.97
CA THR A 160 -8.52 -4.78 24.32
C THR A 160 -7.29 -4.50 25.20
N PRO A 161 -7.40 -4.52 26.54
CA PRO A 161 -6.24 -4.33 27.43
C PRO A 161 -5.09 -5.31 27.14
N ALA A 162 -5.38 -6.55 26.77
CA ALA A 162 -4.37 -7.54 26.39
C ALA A 162 -3.63 -7.14 25.10
N GLN A 163 -4.37 -6.64 24.11
CA GLN A 163 -3.79 -6.13 22.87
C GLN A 163 -2.97 -4.84 23.07
N ASP A 164 -3.37 -3.98 24.01
CA ASP A 164 -2.55 -2.83 24.41
C ASP A 164 -1.21 -3.26 25.01
N VAL A 165 -1.20 -4.29 25.86
CA VAL A 165 0.04 -4.88 26.39
C VAL A 165 0.91 -5.44 25.26
N GLU A 166 0.30 -6.14 24.30
CA GLU A 166 1.01 -6.66 23.12
C GLU A 166 1.61 -5.54 22.28
N LEU A 167 0.87 -4.47 22.01
CA LEU A 167 1.36 -3.30 21.29
C LEU A 167 2.55 -2.65 22.00
N MET A 168 2.48 -2.53 23.35
CA MET A 168 3.58 -2.00 24.15
C MET A 168 4.81 -2.90 24.15
N ARG A 169 4.62 -4.23 24.12
CA ARG A 169 5.75 -5.17 24.00
C ARG A 169 6.40 -5.08 22.63
N LEU A 170 5.60 -4.90 21.58
CA LEU A 170 6.09 -4.80 20.20
C LEU A 170 6.89 -3.51 19.96
N LEU A 171 6.43 -2.38 20.48
CA LEU A 171 6.92 -1.05 20.10
C LEU A 171 7.61 -0.26 21.20
N GLY A 172 7.53 -0.74 22.43
CA GLY A 172 7.82 0.04 23.63
C GLY A 172 6.70 1.02 23.98
N ALA A 173 6.59 1.37 25.26
CA ALA A 173 5.46 2.13 25.78
C ALA A 173 5.29 3.50 25.10
N ALA A 174 6.37 4.25 24.90
CA ALA A 174 6.30 5.60 24.31
C ALA A 174 5.72 5.58 22.88
N THR A 175 6.21 4.67 22.03
CA THR A 175 5.71 4.53 20.65
C THR A 175 4.27 4.04 20.64
N ALA A 176 3.95 3.02 21.45
CA ALA A 176 2.60 2.48 21.53
C ALA A 176 1.57 3.54 21.95
N LEU A 177 1.88 4.36 22.97
CA LEU A 177 1.01 5.45 23.42
C LEU A 177 0.81 6.51 22.33
N ASN A 178 1.86 6.87 21.59
CA ASN A 178 1.75 7.79 20.47
C ASN A 178 0.84 7.24 19.36
N LEU A 179 1.01 5.98 18.96
CA LEU A 179 0.16 5.35 17.95
C LEU A 179 -1.30 5.25 18.41
N ARG A 180 -1.54 4.98 19.70
CA ARG A 180 -2.87 5.02 20.30
C ARG A 180 -3.51 6.40 20.22
N ALA A 181 -2.73 7.45 20.51
CA ALA A 181 -3.20 8.83 20.46
C ALA A 181 -3.53 9.29 19.03
N THR A 182 -2.73 8.87 18.05
CA THR A 182 -2.97 9.18 16.63
C THR A 182 -4.03 8.28 15.99
N GLY A 183 -4.34 7.13 16.60
CA GLY A 183 -5.25 6.12 16.07
C GLY A 183 -4.73 5.40 14.82
N ARG A 184 -3.47 5.60 14.45
CA ARG A 184 -2.86 5.06 13.22
C ARG A 184 -1.63 4.26 13.55
N TYR A 185 -1.56 3.04 12.94
CA TYR A 185 -0.34 2.25 12.95
C TYR A 185 0.64 2.80 11.91
N SER A 186 1.83 3.19 12.32
CA SER A 186 2.86 3.80 11.46
C SER A 186 4.23 3.16 11.71
N TRP A 187 4.27 1.85 11.83
CA TRP A 187 5.50 1.10 12.02
C TRP A 187 5.65 0.00 10.96
N TRP A 188 6.53 -0.98 11.17
CA TRP A 188 6.80 -2.01 10.20
C TRP A 188 5.61 -2.95 9.96
N ARG A 189 5.40 -3.30 8.71
CA ARG A 189 4.37 -4.23 8.26
C ARG A 189 4.96 -5.18 7.22
N ILE A 190 4.65 -6.48 7.33
CA ILE A 190 4.96 -7.49 6.32
C ILE A 190 3.67 -8.13 5.81
N ALA A 191 3.66 -8.50 4.53
CA ALA A 191 2.57 -9.21 3.91
C ALA A 191 3.10 -10.38 3.07
N ILE A 192 2.51 -11.58 3.27
CA ILE A 192 2.84 -12.82 2.57
C ILE A 192 1.55 -13.39 1.98
N GLY A 193 1.55 -13.73 0.70
CA GLY A 193 0.43 -14.37 0.01
C GLY A 193 0.23 -15.82 0.45
N ALA A 194 -0.96 -16.36 0.24
CA ALA A 194 -1.26 -17.78 0.54
C ALA A 194 -0.37 -18.77 -0.24
N ASP A 195 0.16 -18.32 -1.36
CA ASP A 195 1.14 -19.02 -2.21
C ASP A 195 2.59 -18.92 -1.72
N GLY A 196 2.82 -18.22 -0.60
CA GLY A 196 4.16 -18.01 -0.03
C GLY A 196 4.91 -16.82 -0.62
N VAL A 197 4.34 -16.08 -1.56
CA VAL A 197 4.98 -14.88 -2.11
C VAL A 197 5.08 -13.78 -1.05
N TRP A 198 6.28 -13.32 -0.79
CA TRP A 198 6.52 -12.16 0.06
C TRP A 198 6.18 -10.89 -0.71
N HIS A 199 5.00 -10.30 -0.44
CA HIS A 199 4.50 -9.15 -1.18
C HIS A 199 5.12 -7.82 -0.78
N SER A 200 5.32 -7.60 0.51
CA SER A 200 5.84 -6.31 0.99
C SER A 200 6.45 -6.39 2.38
N PHE A 201 7.43 -5.52 2.63
CA PHE A 201 7.95 -5.22 3.97
C PHE A 201 8.40 -3.77 4.04
N ARG A 202 7.64 -2.94 4.74
CA ARG A 202 7.92 -1.50 4.83
C ARG A 202 7.31 -0.87 6.08
N LYS A 203 7.80 0.33 6.43
CA LYS A 203 7.12 1.18 7.43
C LYS A 203 5.85 1.76 6.81
N MET A 204 4.76 1.72 7.58
CA MET A 204 3.50 2.40 7.23
C MET A 204 3.65 3.91 7.49
N PRO A 205 3.03 4.78 6.65
CA PRO A 205 3.08 6.22 6.78
C PRO A 205 2.30 6.76 7.96
#